data_0547a751420b040e5fe8e08d30b368bf
#
_entry.id   0547a751420b040e5fe8e08d30b368bf
#
_cell.length_a   1.000
_cell.length_b   1.000
_cell.length_c   1.000
_cell.angle_alpha   90.00
_cell.angle_beta   90.00
_cell.angle_gamma   90.00
#
_symmetry.space_group_name_H-M   'P 1'
#
loop_
_entity.id
_entity.type
_entity.pdbx_description
1 polymer ?
#
loop_
_entity_poly.entity_id
_entity_poly.type
_entity_poly.pdbx_seq_one_letter_code
_entity_poly.pdbx_strand_id
1 'polypeptide(L)'
;MEVKFNVRRYDPESTNAVEHFQEYLMDMEDSSTVLDGLIRIREEVDGTLSLRCSCRSAICGSCAVRVNGEAGLACNTKIIDVLSRDGNTVTVEPAGNLPVIKDLVVDFEPFWDKVKAVEPWLQPAGEEPKTEYLAPDEDMLHLAGVVSCILCGACVSDCTVMEVDSNFLGPAALAKSYRFVGDPRDDSNQQRFKTLNEYGGVWDCTRCMKLSLIHI
;
A
#
# COMPACT_ATOMS: atom_id res chain seq x y z
N MET A 1 -1.10 -22.58 -18.17
CA MET A 1 -1.57 -23.34 -16.96
C MET A 1 -2.96 -22.86 -16.56
N GLU A 2 -3.84 -23.81 -16.18
CA GLU A 2 -5.15 -23.44 -15.64
C GLU A 2 -5.00 -22.92 -14.21
N VAL A 3 -5.53 -21.74 -13.95
CA VAL A 3 -5.44 -21.02 -12.66
C VAL A 3 -6.84 -20.66 -12.21
N LYS A 4 -7.15 -20.98 -10.96
CA LYS A 4 -8.39 -20.57 -10.31
C LYS A 4 -8.17 -19.26 -9.56
N PHE A 5 -8.83 -18.20 -9.99
CA PHE A 5 -8.92 -16.95 -9.26
C PHE A 5 -10.18 -16.96 -8.39
N ASN A 6 -10.02 -16.56 -7.12
CA ASN A 6 -11.12 -16.37 -6.18
C ASN A 6 -11.11 -14.90 -5.75
N VAL A 7 -11.92 -14.08 -6.43
CA VAL A 7 -11.89 -12.62 -6.29
C VAL A 7 -13.01 -12.14 -5.39
N ARG A 8 -12.70 -11.32 -4.40
CA ARG A 8 -13.70 -10.67 -3.55
C ARG A 8 -14.43 -9.59 -4.35
N ARG A 9 -15.76 -9.70 -4.36
CA ARG A 9 -16.68 -8.83 -5.08
C ARG A 9 -17.54 -8.06 -4.09
N TYR A 10 -17.77 -6.81 -4.40
CA TYR A 10 -18.70 -5.92 -3.70
C TYR A 10 -19.21 -4.85 -4.65
N ASP A 11 -20.51 -4.73 -4.80
CA ASP A 11 -21.15 -3.65 -5.56
C ASP A 11 -22.14 -2.89 -4.67
N PRO A 12 -21.82 -1.63 -4.29
CA PRO A 12 -22.69 -0.83 -3.43
C PRO A 12 -24.01 -0.42 -4.08
N GLU A 13 -24.09 -0.49 -5.42
CA GLU A 13 -25.31 -0.14 -6.18
C GLU A 13 -26.25 -1.34 -6.37
N SER A 14 -25.82 -2.53 -5.99
CA SER A 14 -26.67 -3.72 -6.10
C SER A 14 -27.76 -3.73 -5.02
N THR A 15 -28.91 -4.31 -5.35
CA THR A 15 -30.08 -4.45 -4.42
C THR A 15 -29.72 -5.24 -3.15
N ASN A 16 -28.70 -6.11 -3.23
CA ASN A 16 -28.14 -6.86 -2.12
C ASN A 16 -26.64 -6.60 -2.09
N ALA A 17 -26.21 -5.43 -1.58
CA ALA A 17 -24.82 -5.06 -1.43
C ALA A 17 -24.08 -5.94 -0.40
N VAL A 18 -23.90 -7.22 -0.71
CA VAL A 18 -23.21 -8.20 0.14
C VAL A 18 -21.88 -8.57 -0.51
N GLU A 19 -20.83 -8.50 0.29
CA GLU A 19 -19.51 -9.00 -0.12
C GLU A 19 -19.56 -10.52 -0.30
N HIS A 20 -18.98 -10.99 -1.41
CA HIS A 20 -18.88 -12.41 -1.72
C HIS A 20 -17.61 -12.71 -2.51
N PHE A 21 -17.22 -13.95 -2.59
CA PHE A 21 -16.16 -14.38 -3.48
C PHE A 21 -16.76 -14.96 -4.78
N GLN A 22 -16.13 -14.59 -5.90
CA GLN A 22 -16.48 -15.11 -7.21
C GLN A 22 -15.27 -15.82 -7.81
N GLU A 23 -15.50 -17.05 -8.30
CA GLU A 23 -14.45 -17.86 -8.91
C GLU A 23 -14.39 -17.65 -10.41
N TYR A 24 -13.15 -17.58 -10.94
CA TYR A 24 -12.86 -17.50 -12.36
C TYR A 24 -11.77 -18.51 -12.69
N LEU A 25 -11.98 -19.32 -13.72
CA LEU A 25 -10.96 -20.24 -14.26
C LEU A 25 -10.33 -19.60 -15.48
N MET A 26 -9.02 -19.42 -15.44
CA MET A 26 -8.26 -18.72 -16.49
C MET A 26 -7.09 -19.57 -16.93
N ASP A 27 -6.84 -19.62 -18.24
CA ASP A 27 -5.61 -20.21 -18.77
C ASP A 27 -4.53 -19.12 -18.84
N MET A 28 -3.49 -19.23 -17.99
CA MET A 28 -2.46 -18.21 -17.81
C MET A 28 -1.09 -18.76 -18.22
N GLU A 29 -0.22 -17.87 -18.69
CA GLU A 29 1.20 -18.19 -18.91
C GLU A 29 1.97 -18.22 -17.58
N ASP A 30 3.04 -19.00 -17.50
CA ASP A 30 3.86 -19.13 -16.29
C ASP A 30 4.55 -17.82 -15.88
N SER A 31 4.75 -16.91 -16.83
CA SER A 31 5.32 -15.56 -16.58
C SER A 31 4.31 -14.53 -16.09
N SER A 32 3.00 -14.84 -16.12
CA SER A 32 1.93 -13.89 -15.82
C SER A 32 1.92 -13.46 -14.36
N THR A 33 1.56 -12.21 -14.16
CA THR A 33 1.30 -11.65 -12.83
C THR A 33 -0.17 -11.77 -12.44
N VAL A 34 -0.46 -11.60 -11.16
CA VAL A 34 -1.84 -11.53 -10.66
C VAL A 34 -2.62 -10.42 -11.36
N LEU A 35 -1.98 -9.27 -11.65
CA LEU A 35 -2.62 -8.18 -12.38
C LEU A 35 -3.02 -8.58 -13.81
N ASP A 36 -2.18 -9.34 -14.52
CA ASP A 36 -2.50 -9.81 -15.86
C ASP A 36 -3.76 -10.68 -15.85
N GLY A 37 -3.88 -11.57 -14.85
CA GLY A 37 -5.07 -12.40 -14.66
C GLY A 37 -6.33 -11.55 -14.38
N LEU A 38 -6.24 -10.56 -13.47
CA LEU A 38 -7.36 -9.68 -13.16
C LEU A 38 -7.80 -8.82 -14.35
N ILE A 39 -6.86 -8.34 -15.16
CA ILE A 39 -7.17 -7.58 -16.38
C ILE A 39 -7.88 -8.49 -17.39
N ARG A 40 -7.38 -9.72 -17.61
CA ARG A 40 -8.03 -10.65 -18.51
C ARG A 40 -9.42 -11.05 -18.04
N ILE A 41 -9.62 -11.29 -16.75
CA ILE A 41 -10.97 -11.52 -16.19
C ILE A 41 -11.88 -10.36 -16.56
N ARG A 42 -11.47 -9.11 -16.33
CA ARG A 42 -12.27 -7.94 -16.65
C ARG A 42 -12.56 -7.78 -18.14
N GLU A 43 -11.59 -8.05 -19.00
CA GLU A 43 -11.71 -7.82 -20.45
C GLU A 43 -12.41 -8.97 -21.19
N GLU A 44 -12.23 -10.21 -20.73
CA GLU A 44 -12.67 -11.40 -21.46
C GLU A 44 -13.88 -12.11 -20.83
N VAL A 45 -14.08 -11.98 -19.50
CA VAL A 45 -15.06 -12.79 -18.76
C VAL A 45 -16.12 -11.92 -18.06
N ASP A 46 -15.68 -10.92 -17.28
CA ASP A 46 -16.58 -10.14 -16.44
C ASP A 46 -16.19 -8.65 -16.42
N GLY A 47 -16.75 -7.89 -17.33
CA GLY A 47 -16.52 -6.44 -17.46
C GLY A 47 -16.97 -5.59 -16.27
N THR A 48 -17.64 -6.19 -15.28
CA THR A 48 -18.08 -5.48 -14.06
C THR A 48 -17.01 -5.44 -12.98
N LEU A 49 -15.93 -6.23 -13.10
CA LEU A 49 -14.85 -6.27 -12.14
C LEU A 49 -14.11 -4.92 -12.07
N SER A 50 -14.15 -4.31 -10.89
CA SER A 50 -13.52 -3.01 -10.64
C SER A 50 -12.15 -3.20 -10.00
N LEU A 51 -11.11 -2.67 -10.63
CA LEU A 51 -9.73 -2.65 -10.13
C LEU A 51 -8.98 -1.40 -10.59
N ARG A 52 -7.95 -1.00 -9.83
CA ARG A 52 -7.03 0.07 -10.21
C ARG A 52 -5.73 -0.49 -10.75
N CYS A 53 -5.28 0.01 -11.88
CA CYS A 53 -3.95 -0.26 -12.43
C CYS A 53 -3.50 0.88 -13.33
N SER A 54 -2.18 1.07 -13.43
CA SER A 54 -1.60 2.09 -14.31
C SER A 54 -0.27 1.62 -14.91
N CYS A 55 0.86 1.76 -14.20
CA CYS A 55 2.20 1.55 -14.76
C CYS A 55 2.53 0.09 -15.12
N ARG A 56 1.93 -0.90 -14.45
CA ARG A 56 2.23 -2.35 -14.58
C ARG A 56 3.70 -2.73 -14.31
N SER A 57 4.44 -1.87 -13.59
CA SER A 57 5.90 -1.98 -13.41
C SER A 57 6.33 -1.68 -11.97
N ALA A 58 5.46 -1.93 -10.99
CA ALA A 58 5.71 -1.76 -9.55
C ALA A 58 6.15 -0.34 -9.13
N ILE A 59 5.75 0.71 -9.86
CA ILE A 59 6.17 2.10 -9.60
C ILE A 59 5.04 2.96 -9.04
N CYS A 60 3.82 2.86 -9.60
CA CYS A 60 2.74 3.78 -9.25
C CYS A 60 1.92 3.39 -8.00
N GLY A 61 2.03 2.15 -7.52
CA GLY A 61 1.31 1.66 -6.34
C GLY A 61 -0.19 1.40 -6.52
N SER A 62 -0.81 1.78 -7.65
CA SER A 62 -2.27 1.77 -7.82
C SER A 62 -2.92 0.38 -7.80
N CYS A 63 -2.16 -0.68 -8.08
CA CYS A 63 -2.64 -2.06 -8.09
C CYS A 63 -2.41 -2.81 -6.77
N ALA A 64 -2.29 -2.08 -5.66
CA ALA A 64 -2.15 -2.71 -4.35
C ALA A 64 -3.43 -3.45 -3.95
N VAL A 65 -3.29 -4.72 -3.61
CA VAL A 65 -4.35 -5.66 -3.21
C VAL A 65 -3.81 -6.64 -2.18
N ARG A 66 -4.66 -7.49 -1.62
CA ARG A 66 -4.22 -8.67 -0.86
C ARG A 66 -4.33 -9.90 -1.76
N VAL A 67 -3.25 -10.68 -1.82
CA VAL A 67 -3.18 -11.94 -2.54
C VAL A 67 -2.91 -13.05 -1.53
N ASN A 68 -3.84 -14.00 -1.40
CA ASN A 68 -3.80 -15.08 -0.41
C ASN A 68 -3.50 -14.56 1.03
N GLY A 69 -4.10 -13.40 1.37
CA GLY A 69 -3.97 -12.78 2.70
C GLY A 69 -2.74 -11.89 2.90
N GLU A 70 -1.84 -11.76 1.93
CA GLU A 70 -0.67 -10.88 1.98
C GLU A 70 -0.86 -9.66 1.09
N ALA A 71 -0.61 -8.46 1.60
CA ALA A 71 -0.69 -7.25 0.81
C ALA A 71 0.52 -7.09 -0.12
N GLY A 72 0.25 -6.69 -1.35
CA GLY A 72 1.29 -6.49 -2.35
C GLY A 72 0.79 -5.77 -3.60
N LEU A 73 1.67 -5.60 -4.56
CA LEU A 73 1.31 -5.04 -5.87
C LEU A 73 0.97 -6.18 -6.83
N ALA A 74 -0.26 -6.27 -7.30
CA ALA A 74 -0.70 -7.29 -8.22
C ALA A 74 0.19 -7.39 -9.48
N CYS A 75 0.76 -6.27 -9.95
CA CYS A 75 1.66 -6.26 -11.10
C CYS A 75 3.08 -6.80 -10.82
N ASN A 76 3.45 -6.98 -9.54
CA ASN A 76 4.74 -7.51 -9.12
C ASN A 76 4.63 -8.91 -8.48
N THR A 77 3.41 -9.44 -8.36
CA THR A 77 3.13 -10.75 -7.77
C THR A 77 2.93 -11.76 -8.90
N LYS A 78 3.88 -12.67 -9.08
CA LYS A 78 3.77 -13.72 -10.11
C LYS A 78 2.81 -14.81 -9.65
N ILE A 79 1.94 -15.27 -10.55
CA ILE A 79 0.97 -16.32 -10.28
C ILE A 79 1.68 -17.61 -9.85
N ILE A 80 2.75 -17.98 -10.52
CA ILE A 80 3.51 -19.19 -10.21
C ILE A 80 4.07 -19.19 -8.77
N ASP A 81 4.52 -18.03 -8.28
CA ASP A 81 5.05 -17.92 -6.92
C ASP A 81 3.94 -18.08 -5.88
N VAL A 82 2.73 -17.55 -6.17
CA VAL A 82 1.54 -17.72 -5.31
C VAL A 82 1.12 -19.18 -5.26
N LEU A 83 0.98 -19.83 -6.42
CA LEU A 83 0.55 -21.22 -6.50
C LEU A 83 1.55 -22.18 -5.85
N SER A 84 2.86 -21.91 -5.95
CA SER A 84 3.89 -22.74 -5.33
C SER A 84 3.87 -22.74 -3.81
N ARG A 85 3.36 -21.64 -3.19
CA ARG A 85 3.26 -21.48 -1.74
C ARG A 85 1.91 -21.97 -1.20
N ASP A 86 0.83 -21.64 -1.89
CA ASP A 86 -0.52 -21.65 -1.32
C ASP A 86 -1.47 -22.59 -2.05
N GLY A 87 -0.98 -23.41 -2.98
CA GLY A 87 -1.79 -24.38 -3.74
C GLY A 87 -2.38 -23.80 -5.03
N ASN A 88 -3.52 -24.30 -5.51
CA ASN A 88 -4.00 -24.06 -6.88
C ASN A 88 -4.94 -22.84 -7.02
N THR A 89 -5.06 -21.99 -6.00
CA THR A 89 -6.01 -20.87 -6.02
C THR A 89 -5.30 -19.57 -5.70
N VAL A 90 -5.57 -18.55 -6.52
CA VAL A 90 -5.16 -17.17 -6.29
C VAL A 90 -6.35 -16.41 -5.73
N THR A 91 -6.38 -16.20 -4.41
CA THR A 91 -7.43 -15.40 -3.75
C THR A 91 -7.03 -13.94 -3.75
N VAL A 92 -7.89 -13.06 -4.27
CA VAL A 92 -7.62 -11.64 -4.36
C VAL A 92 -8.69 -10.84 -3.64
N GLU A 93 -8.25 -9.98 -2.72
CA GLU A 93 -9.09 -9.11 -1.90
C GLU A 93 -8.62 -7.65 -2.02
N PRO A 94 -9.50 -6.66 -1.77
CA PRO A 94 -9.07 -5.26 -1.68
C PRO A 94 -8.03 -5.06 -0.60
N ALA A 95 -7.27 -3.97 -0.68
CA ALA A 95 -6.34 -3.58 0.37
C ALA A 95 -7.09 -3.42 1.71
N GLY A 96 -6.58 -4.04 2.78
CA GLY A 96 -7.16 -3.99 4.12
C GLY A 96 -7.00 -2.62 4.78
N ASN A 97 -7.74 -2.41 5.87
CA ASN A 97 -7.73 -1.17 6.68
C ASN A 97 -8.13 0.11 5.91
N LEU A 98 -8.72 -0.05 4.74
CA LEU A 98 -9.27 1.04 3.92
C LEU A 98 -10.71 0.72 3.53
N PRO A 99 -11.61 1.70 3.48
CA PRO A 99 -13.00 1.48 3.07
C PRO A 99 -13.08 0.98 1.62
N VAL A 100 -13.88 -0.06 1.38
CA VAL A 100 -14.09 -0.58 0.04
C VAL A 100 -15.13 0.27 -0.69
N ILE A 101 -14.79 0.75 -1.88
CA ILE A 101 -15.72 1.48 -2.77
C ILE A 101 -16.47 0.47 -3.64
N LYS A 102 -15.75 -0.38 -4.36
CA LYS A 102 -16.30 -1.44 -5.21
C LYS A 102 -15.23 -2.48 -5.51
N ASP A 103 -15.55 -3.75 -5.33
CA ASP A 103 -14.66 -4.90 -5.57
C ASP A 103 -13.26 -4.73 -4.95
N LEU A 104 -12.24 -4.52 -5.77
CA LEU A 104 -10.84 -4.33 -5.36
C LEU A 104 -10.45 -2.84 -5.22
N VAL A 105 -11.40 -1.93 -5.40
CA VAL A 105 -11.18 -0.49 -5.31
C VAL A 105 -11.51 0.00 -3.91
N VAL A 106 -10.54 0.64 -3.27
CA VAL A 106 -10.66 1.21 -1.91
C VAL A 106 -10.56 2.73 -1.93
N ASP A 107 -11.11 3.36 -0.90
CA ASP A 107 -10.95 4.78 -0.65
C ASP A 107 -9.61 5.06 0.04
N PHE A 108 -8.79 5.90 -0.60
CA PHE A 108 -7.49 6.32 -0.09
C PHE A 108 -7.54 7.64 0.71
N GLU A 109 -8.69 8.27 0.89
CA GLU A 109 -8.77 9.53 1.63
C GLU A 109 -8.27 9.38 3.08
N PRO A 110 -8.70 8.36 3.86
CA PRO A 110 -8.16 8.15 5.21
C PRO A 110 -6.64 7.90 5.25
N PHE A 111 -6.09 7.25 4.24
CA PHE A 111 -4.65 7.07 4.10
C PHE A 111 -3.92 8.40 3.92
N TRP A 112 -4.43 9.25 3.01
CA TRP A 112 -3.81 10.55 2.74
C TRP A 112 -3.92 11.50 3.92
N ASP A 113 -5.01 11.47 4.67
CA ASP A 113 -5.18 12.30 5.87
C ASP A 113 -4.11 11.99 6.91
N LYS A 114 -3.83 10.71 7.16
CA LYS A 114 -2.76 10.27 8.07
C LYS A 114 -1.37 10.65 7.56
N VAL A 115 -1.12 10.51 6.27
CA VAL A 115 0.15 10.92 5.65
C VAL A 115 0.34 12.43 5.75
N LYS A 116 -0.71 13.24 5.50
CA LYS A 116 -0.67 14.70 5.63
C LYS A 116 -0.47 15.17 7.07
N ALA A 117 -0.99 14.44 8.06
CA ALA A 117 -0.88 14.78 9.47
C ALA A 117 0.57 14.85 9.97
N VAL A 118 1.50 14.16 9.32
CA VAL A 118 2.93 14.20 9.64
C VAL A 118 3.72 15.21 8.79
N GLU A 119 3.03 16.06 8.04
CA GLU A 119 3.62 17.15 7.22
C GLU A 119 4.79 16.65 6.33
N PRO A 120 4.53 15.73 5.36
CA PRO A 120 5.57 15.03 4.61
C PRO A 120 6.19 15.88 3.50
N TRP A 121 6.70 17.05 3.86
CA TRP A 121 7.43 17.97 2.99
C TRP A 121 8.55 18.63 3.75
N LEU A 122 9.59 19.05 3.02
CA LEU A 122 10.77 19.70 3.58
C LEU A 122 10.40 21.09 4.15
N GLN A 123 10.80 21.35 5.37
CA GLN A 123 10.62 22.63 6.09
C GLN A 123 12.00 23.12 6.57
N PRO A 124 12.78 23.76 5.69
CA PRO A 124 14.12 24.22 6.04
C PRO A 124 14.09 25.44 6.95
N ALA A 125 15.13 25.56 7.79
CA ALA A 125 15.35 26.76 8.60
C ALA A 125 16.08 27.85 7.83
N GLY A 126 15.87 29.11 8.28
CA GLY A 126 16.64 30.24 7.84
C GLY A 126 16.26 30.84 6.48
N GLU A 127 17.15 31.60 5.91
CA GLU A 127 16.96 32.18 4.58
C GLU A 127 17.19 31.17 3.49
N GLU A 128 16.40 31.28 2.43
CA GLU A 128 16.53 30.40 1.24
C GLU A 128 17.95 30.56 0.64
N PRO A 129 18.68 29.46 0.41
CA PRO A 129 20.01 29.54 -0.18
C PRO A 129 19.96 30.04 -1.62
N LYS A 130 21.03 30.68 -2.07
CA LYS A 130 21.11 31.26 -3.43
C LYS A 130 21.11 30.19 -4.53
N THR A 131 21.41 28.94 -4.20
CA THR A 131 21.52 27.82 -5.16
C THR A 131 20.56 26.71 -4.76
N GLU A 132 21.02 25.71 -4.03
CA GLU A 132 20.24 24.54 -3.64
C GLU A 132 20.52 24.16 -2.17
N TYR A 133 19.57 23.43 -1.57
CA TYR A 133 19.76 22.86 -0.24
C TYR A 133 20.67 21.62 -0.36
N LEU A 134 21.86 21.68 0.20
CA LEU A 134 22.80 20.57 0.15
C LEU A 134 22.52 19.54 1.25
N ALA A 135 22.62 18.27 0.90
CA ALA A 135 22.56 17.16 1.85
C ALA A 135 23.77 16.27 1.61
N PRO A 136 24.66 16.06 2.62
CA PRO A 136 25.77 15.15 2.52
C PRO A 136 25.30 13.70 2.26
N ASP A 137 26.02 12.96 1.41
CA ASP A 137 25.66 11.57 1.07
C ASP A 137 25.56 10.70 2.31
N GLU A 138 26.48 10.85 3.26
CA GLU A 138 26.52 10.11 4.53
C GLU A 138 25.24 10.30 5.36
N ASP A 139 24.69 11.52 5.40
CA ASP A 139 23.45 11.84 6.11
C ASP A 139 22.22 11.28 5.40
N MET A 140 22.29 11.03 4.10
CA MET A 140 21.18 10.50 3.31
C MET A 140 21.14 8.96 3.25
N LEU A 141 22.22 8.27 3.57
CA LEU A 141 22.29 6.80 3.47
C LEU A 141 21.24 6.09 4.33
N HIS A 142 20.99 6.58 5.55
CA HIS A 142 20.00 5.98 6.45
C HIS A 142 18.55 6.22 6.01
N LEU A 143 18.33 7.15 5.07
CA LEU A 143 17.01 7.42 4.49
C LEU A 143 16.75 6.64 3.19
N ALA A 144 17.73 5.94 2.64
CA ALA A 144 17.63 5.28 1.33
C ALA A 144 16.38 4.37 1.21
N GLY A 145 16.06 3.59 2.28
CA GLY A 145 14.87 2.73 2.30
C GLY A 145 13.56 3.53 2.26
N VAL A 146 13.44 4.56 3.10
CA VAL A 146 12.17 5.30 3.22
C VAL A 146 11.89 6.25 2.05
N VAL A 147 12.94 6.75 1.37
CA VAL A 147 12.75 7.57 0.16
C VAL A 147 12.21 6.78 -1.01
N SER A 148 12.43 5.46 -1.03
CA SER A 148 11.90 4.55 -2.06
C SER A 148 10.40 4.25 -1.91
N CYS A 149 9.76 4.71 -0.84
CA CYS A 149 8.34 4.48 -0.59
C CYS A 149 7.47 5.14 -1.66
N ILE A 150 6.69 4.33 -2.39
CA ILE A 150 5.78 4.74 -3.48
C ILE A 150 4.34 5.04 -3.01
N LEU A 151 4.09 5.03 -1.70
CA LEU A 151 2.76 5.32 -1.10
C LEU A 151 1.64 4.39 -1.59
N CYS A 152 1.94 3.12 -1.84
CA CYS A 152 0.98 2.15 -2.36
C CYS A 152 -0.07 1.66 -1.34
N GLY A 153 0.14 1.88 -0.03
CA GLY A 153 -0.78 1.46 1.03
C GLY A 153 -0.67 -0.02 1.43
N ALA A 154 0.18 -0.84 0.82
CA ALA A 154 0.34 -2.26 1.18
C ALA A 154 0.69 -2.47 2.66
N CYS A 155 1.57 -1.64 3.21
CA CYS A 155 1.93 -1.68 4.64
C CYS A 155 0.75 -1.29 5.57
N VAL A 156 -0.13 -0.41 5.12
CA VAL A 156 -1.37 -0.06 5.84
C VAL A 156 -2.34 -1.23 5.79
N SER A 157 -2.49 -1.87 4.63
CA SER A 157 -3.34 -3.05 4.44
C SER A 157 -3.04 -4.18 5.42
N ASP A 158 -1.76 -4.43 5.74
CA ASP A 158 -1.35 -5.52 6.63
C ASP A 158 -1.08 -5.08 8.08
N CYS A 159 -1.37 -3.82 8.41
CA CYS A 159 -1.14 -3.30 9.75
C CYS A 159 -2.19 -3.80 10.75
N THR A 160 -1.79 -4.67 11.67
CA THR A 160 -2.67 -5.23 12.70
C THR A 160 -3.12 -4.21 13.74
N VAL A 161 -2.36 -3.14 13.96
CA VAL A 161 -2.78 -2.05 14.87
C VAL A 161 -3.91 -1.25 14.23
N MET A 162 -3.82 -0.92 12.95
CA MET A 162 -4.88 -0.18 12.24
C MET A 162 -6.18 -0.98 12.11
N GLU A 163 -6.11 -2.30 12.15
CA GLU A 163 -7.28 -3.18 12.17
C GLU A 163 -8.10 -3.02 13.47
N VAL A 164 -7.41 -2.70 14.58
CA VAL A 164 -8.01 -2.56 15.91
C VAL A 164 -8.27 -1.09 16.28
N ASP A 165 -7.35 -0.19 15.92
CA ASP A 165 -7.43 1.24 16.23
C ASP A 165 -7.21 2.09 14.98
N SER A 166 -8.31 2.64 14.48
CA SER A 166 -8.31 3.53 13.32
C SER A 166 -7.64 4.89 13.56
N ASN A 167 -7.35 5.27 14.81
CA ASN A 167 -6.65 6.52 15.14
C ASN A 167 -5.14 6.41 14.94
N PHE A 168 -4.61 5.19 14.92
CA PHE A 168 -3.18 4.99 14.69
C PHE A 168 -2.74 5.59 13.34
N LEU A 169 -1.68 6.41 13.35
CA LEU A 169 -1.15 7.06 12.15
C LEU A 169 -0.81 6.07 11.03
N GLY A 170 -0.38 4.88 11.43
CA GLY A 170 -0.05 3.81 10.50
C GLY A 170 1.36 3.89 9.93
N PRO A 171 1.83 2.77 9.35
CA PRO A 171 3.23 2.62 8.95
C PRO A 171 3.66 3.58 7.83
N ALA A 172 2.78 3.92 6.91
CA ALA A 172 3.11 4.84 5.81
C ALA A 172 3.38 6.26 6.32
N ALA A 173 2.54 6.78 7.23
CA ALA A 173 2.74 8.09 7.86
C ALA A 173 4.00 8.10 8.71
N LEU A 174 4.26 7.06 9.52
CA LEU A 174 5.48 6.95 10.31
C LEU A 174 6.74 6.91 9.44
N ALA A 175 6.74 6.17 8.34
CA ALA A 175 7.87 6.13 7.39
C ALA A 175 8.09 7.50 6.74
N LYS A 176 7.02 8.19 6.34
CA LYS A 176 7.13 9.54 5.77
C LYS A 176 7.57 10.57 6.80
N SER A 177 7.16 10.46 8.05
CA SER A 177 7.68 11.31 9.13
C SER A 177 9.17 11.10 9.31
N TYR A 178 9.63 9.85 9.41
CA TYR A 178 11.06 9.53 9.54
C TYR A 178 11.90 10.09 8.37
N ARG A 179 11.34 10.06 7.14
CA ARG A 179 11.98 10.64 5.95
C ARG A 179 12.42 12.08 6.16
N PHE A 180 11.62 12.88 6.87
CA PHE A 180 11.89 14.32 7.09
C PHE A 180 12.59 14.57 8.43
N VAL A 181 12.28 13.79 9.46
CA VAL A 181 13.01 13.85 10.74
C VAL A 181 14.50 13.58 10.57
N GLY A 182 14.85 12.66 9.69
CA GLY A 182 16.23 12.31 9.39
C GLY A 182 16.90 13.15 8.31
N ASP A 183 16.19 14.09 7.68
CA ASP A 183 16.76 14.93 6.62
C ASP A 183 17.53 16.11 7.22
N PRO A 184 18.84 16.27 6.96
CA PRO A 184 19.65 17.34 7.55
C PRO A 184 19.21 18.75 7.12
N ARG A 185 18.37 18.87 6.13
CA ARG A 185 17.83 20.14 5.62
C ARG A 185 16.52 20.55 6.28
N ASP A 186 15.88 19.64 7.05
CA ASP A 186 14.59 19.91 7.74
C ASP A 186 14.83 20.42 9.16
N ASP A 187 14.09 21.43 9.59
CA ASP A 187 14.19 22.03 10.94
C ASP A 187 12.89 21.89 11.77
N SER A 188 11.90 21.16 11.26
CA SER A 188 10.59 21.02 11.91
C SER A 188 10.50 19.81 12.86
N ASN A 189 11.63 19.26 13.29
CA ASN A 189 11.68 18.04 14.10
C ASN A 189 10.89 18.15 15.41
N GLN A 190 10.91 19.28 16.08
CA GLN A 190 10.17 19.47 17.35
C GLN A 190 8.66 19.33 17.13
N GLN A 191 8.13 19.92 16.06
CA GLN A 191 6.70 19.81 15.75
C GLN A 191 6.33 18.38 15.34
N ARG A 192 7.16 17.73 14.52
CA ARG A 192 6.96 16.33 14.11
C ARG A 192 6.97 15.38 15.31
N PHE A 193 7.94 15.54 16.22
CA PHE A 193 8.01 14.74 17.45
C PHE A 193 6.79 14.93 18.34
N LYS A 194 6.22 16.12 18.39
CA LYS A 194 4.98 16.34 19.13
C LYS A 194 3.85 15.51 18.56
N THR A 195 3.61 15.56 17.26
CA THR A 195 2.58 14.75 16.59
C THR A 195 2.82 13.24 16.75
N LEU A 196 4.09 12.81 16.62
CA LEU A 196 4.45 11.39 16.76
C LEU A 196 4.31 10.87 18.19
N ASN A 197 4.36 11.74 19.20
CA ASN A 197 4.27 11.38 20.60
C ASN A 197 2.84 11.43 21.16
N GLU A 198 1.88 11.90 20.38
CA GLU A 198 0.46 11.89 20.74
C GLU A 198 -0.15 10.49 20.60
N TYR A 199 -1.38 10.34 21.10
CA TYR A 199 -2.16 9.10 20.93
C TYR A 199 -2.35 8.80 19.42
N GLY A 200 -2.21 7.56 19.04
CA GLY A 200 -2.17 7.13 17.65
C GLY A 200 -0.80 7.29 16.98
N GLY A 201 0.19 7.79 17.72
CA GLY A 201 1.55 8.02 17.23
C GLY A 201 2.46 6.79 17.26
N VAL A 202 3.77 7.02 17.31
CA VAL A 202 4.79 5.97 17.15
C VAL A 202 4.74 4.90 18.22
N TRP A 203 4.30 5.24 19.45
CA TRP A 203 4.29 4.33 20.60
C TRP A 203 3.20 3.26 20.53
N ASP A 204 2.16 3.48 19.74
CA ASP A 204 1.08 2.52 19.56
C ASP A 204 1.45 1.39 18.56
N CYS A 205 2.61 1.50 17.91
CA CYS A 205 3.14 0.44 17.07
C CYS A 205 3.55 -0.80 17.90
N THR A 206 2.87 -1.93 17.66
CA THR A 206 3.15 -3.20 18.38
C THR A 206 4.40 -3.92 17.91
N ARG A 207 5.10 -3.43 16.89
CA ARG A 207 6.28 -4.06 16.29
C ARG A 207 6.04 -5.53 15.88
N CYS A 208 4.91 -5.79 15.25
CA CYS A 208 4.44 -7.14 14.91
C CYS A 208 5.32 -7.88 13.88
N MET A 209 6.34 -7.25 13.32
CA MET A 209 7.26 -7.79 12.31
C MET A 209 6.59 -8.26 11.00
N LYS A 210 5.33 -7.91 10.77
CA LYS A 210 4.62 -8.23 9.51
C LYS A 210 5.12 -7.42 8.32
N LEU A 211 5.62 -6.22 8.58
CA LEU A 211 6.11 -5.33 7.52
C LEU A 211 7.56 -5.69 7.21
N SER A 212 7.81 -6.20 6.03
CA SER A 212 9.17 -6.32 5.50
C SER A 212 9.63 -5.00 4.91
N LEU A 213 10.94 -4.83 4.79
CA LEU A 213 11.53 -3.68 4.09
C LEU A 213 11.11 -3.59 2.62
N ILE A 214 10.53 -4.64 2.06
CA ILE A 214 9.97 -4.65 0.69
C ILE A 214 8.68 -3.82 0.62
N HIS A 215 7.98 -3.65 1.75
CA HIS A 215 6.77 -2.85 1.86
C HIS A 215 7.04 -1.37 2.21
N ILE A 216 8.28 -1.04 2.52
CA ILE A 216 8.73 0.31 2.87
C ILE A 216 9.64 0.81 1.72
#